data_a39f3ef76d01698e667cbae60518a42e
#
_entry.id   a39f3ef76d01698e667cbae60518a42e
#
_cell.length_a   1.000
_cell.length_b   1.000
_cell.length_c   1.000
_cell.angle_alpha   90.00
_cell.angle_beta   90.00
_cell.angle_gamma   90.00
#
_symmetry.space_group_name_H-M   'P 1'
#
loop_
_entity.id
_entity.type
_entity.pdbx_description
1 polymer ?
#
loop_
_entity_poly.entity_id
_entity_poly.type
_entity_poly.pdbx_seq_one_letter_code
_entity_poly.pdbx_strand_id
1 'polypeptide(L)'
;MSAQIIKCERVSHPPVRFIGKRYTAYPNWNDAWESDLFGNIEKAGPTAEINDGNCYCVLIGFVAGAPEFYLGEFFQANTPVPDGFDHADLPAMEAGLCFIKGKAEDCYGLVFGHPEILAAELEKNGMSMPKGTPPRWVGFERDNCPRWTTPDENGNQILDYAVYLG
;
A
#
# COMPACT_ATOMS: atom_id res chain seq x y z
N MET A 1 -3.82 -22.65 1.12
CA MET A 1 -4.05 -21.19 1.12
C MET A 1 -5.29 -20.90 0.29
N SER A 2 -6.24 -20.19 0.87
CA SER A 2 -7.54 -19.93 0.23
C SER A 2 -7.64 -18.56 -0.46
N ALA A 3 -6.65 -17.68 -0.33
CA ALA A 3 -6.65 -16.41 -1.01
C ALA A 3 -6.27 -16.53 -2.49
N GLN A 4 -6.89 -15.71 -3.32
CA GLN A 4 -6.61 -15.67 -4.76
C GLN A 4 -6.65 -14.25 -5.29
N ILE A 5 -5.84 -13.99 -6.32
CA ILE A 5 -5.86 -12.71 -7.03
C ILE A 5 -7.01 -12.76 -8.02
N ILE A 6 -7.98 -11.85 -7.85
CA ILE A 6 -9.17 -11.83 -8.71
C ILE A 6 -9.05 -10.83 -9.86
N LYS A 7 -8.12 -9.87 -9.77
CA LYS A 7 -7.90 -8.87 -10.80
C LYS A 7 -6.55 -8.21 -10.60
N CYS A 8 -5.88 -7.87 -11.70
CA CYS A 8 -4.71 -6.97 -11.71
C CYS A 8 -4.89 -5.92 -12.78
N GLU A 9 -4.52 -4.68 -12.47
CA GLU A 9 -4.57 -3.58 -13.43
C GLU A 9 -3.38 -2.64 -13.25
N ARG A 10 -2.97 -1.97 -14.33
CA ARG A 10 -1.93 -0.97 -14.27
C ARG A 10 -2.52 0.34 -13.78
N VAL A 11 -1.89 0.94 -12.77
CA VAL A 11 -2.24 2.26 -12.25
C VAL A 11 -1.00 3.14 -12.24
N SER A 12 -1.20 4.44 -12.26
CA SER A 12 -0.11 5.40 -12.19
C SER A 12 -0.47 6.55 -11.27
N HIS A 13 0.54 7.23 -10.74
CA HIS A 13 0.34 8.46 -10.00
C HIS A 13 1.41 9.49 -10.38
N PRO A 14 1.09 10.79 -10.29
CA PRO A 14 2.09 11.85 -10.43
C PRO A 14 3.03 11.83 -9.22
N PRO A 15 4.01 12.75 -9.14
CA PRO A 15 4.75 12.92 -7.90
C PRO A 15 3.78 13.15 -6.73
N VAL A 16 4.01 12.46 -5.62
CA VAL A 16 3.15 12.51 -4.43
C VAL A 16 4.00 12.59 -3.17
N ARG A 17 3.38 13.03 -2.09
CA ARG A 17 3.97 12.98 -0.74
C ARG A 17 3.16 12.05 0.13
N PHE A 18 3.81 11.03 0.67
CA PHE A 18 3.19 10.16 1.67
C PHE A 18 3.44 10.75 3.05
N ILE A 19 2.39 10.96 3.82
CA ILE A 19 2.49 11.52 5.18
C ILE A 19 1.91 10.51 6.17
N GLY A 20 2.62 10.27 7.25
CA GLY A 20 2.18 9.35 8.28
C GLY A 20 3.26 9.08 9.30
N LYS A 21 3.39 7.85 9.72
CA LYS A 21 4.40 7.42 10.67
C LYS A 21 5.28 6.34 10.06
N ARG A 22 6.59 6.48 10.24
CA ARG A 22 7.59 5.52 9.75
C ARG A 22 7.80 4.39 10.76
N TYR A 23 7.92 3.16 10.24
CA TYR A 23 8.22 1.95 11.02
C TYR A 23 9.33 1.16 10.34
N THR A 24 10.09 0.42 11.14
CA THR A 24 11.13 -0.50 10.64
C THR A 24 10.65 -1.94 10.51
N ALA A 25 9.42 -2.20 10.96
CA ALA A 25 8.69 -3.46 10.79
C ALA A 25 7.28 -3.14 10.34
N TYR A 26 6.47 -4.14 10.03
CA TYR A 26 5.07 -3.91 9.63
C TYR A 26 4.34 -3.07 10.67
N PRO A 27 3.60 -2.02 10.26
CA PRO A 27 3.04 -1.03 11.18
C PRO A 27 2.08 -1.61 12.22
N ASN A 28 2.05 -0.96 13.38
CA ASN A 28 1.08 -1.25 14.43
C ASN A 28 -0.15 -0.36 14.24
N TRP A 29 -1.21 -0.92 13.67
CA TRP A 29 -2.46 -0.20 13.43
C TRP A 29 -3.15 0.29 14.71
N ASN A 30 -3.02 -0.46 15.80
CA ASN A 30 -3.64 -0.05 17.08
C ASN A 30 -3.03 1.26 17.58
N ASP A 31 -1.71 1.41 17.51
CA ASP A 31 -1.04 2.66 17.88
C ASP A 31 -1.53 3.84 17.04
N ALA A 32 -1.75 3.60 15.75
CA ALA A 32 -2.27 4.62 14.83
C ALA A 32 -3.68 5.06 15.21
N TRP A 33 -4.56 4.12 15.53
CA TRP A 33 -5.92 4.44 15.95
C TRP A 33 -5.96 5.17 17.29
N GLU A 34 -5.15 4.72 18.26
CA GLU A 34 -5.09 5.34 19.60
C GLU A 34 -4.56 6.78 19.56
N SER A 35 -3.63 7.06 18.66
CA SER A 35 -3.04 8.40 18.50
C SER A 35 -3.81 9.32 17.56
N ASP A 36 -4.90 8.85 16.97
CA ASP A 36 -5.65 9.56 15.91
C ASP A 36 -4.74 10.02 14.77
N LEU A 37 -3.86 9.12 14.34
CA LEU A 37 -2.91 9.39 13.26
C LEU A 37 -3.59 9.97 12.03
N PHE A 38 -4.63 9.29 11.54
CA PHE A 38 -5.27 9.66 10.28
C PHE A 38 -6.02 10.99 10.38
N GLY A 39 -6.77 11.22 11.46
CA GLY A 39 -7.43 12.50 11.68
C GLY A 39 -6.45 13.67 11.75
N ASN A 40 -5.27 13.44 12.31
CA ASN A 40 -4.25 14.48 12.40
C ASN A 40 -3.56 14.75 11.06
N ILE A 41 -3.22 13.73 10.27
CA ILE A 41 -2.55 13.94 8.98
C ILE A 41 -3.50 14.49 7.92
N GLU A 42 -4.79 14.17 7.97
CA GLU A 42 -5.78 14.68 7.02
C GLU A 42 -5.95 16.20 7.07
N LYS A 43 -5.53 16.82 8.16
CA LYS A 43 -5.48 18.29 8.27
C LYS A 43 -4.44 18.93 7.35
N ALA A 44 -3.51 18.15 6.82
CA ALA A 44 -2.46 18.65 5.94
C ALA A 44 -3.01 19.18 4.61
N GLY A 45 -4.11 18.61 4.12
CA GLY A 45 -4.69 19.02 2.84
C GLY A 45 -5.45 17.88 2.16
N PRO A 46 -5.85 18.09 0.88
CA PRO A 46 -6.52 17.05 0.11
C PRO A 46 -5.59 15.86 -0.17
N THR A 47 -6.14 14.65 -0.06
CA THR A 47 -5.40 13.43 -0.38
C THR A 47 -5.25 13.25 -1.90
N ALA A 48 -4.27 12.47 -2.32
CA ALA A 48 -4.04 12.17 -3.72
C ALA A 48 -5.03 11.10 -4.23
N GLU A 49 -5.31 11.11 -5.54
CA GLU A 49 -6.25 10.17 -6.16
C GLU A 49 -5.87 8.71 -5.95
N ILE A 50 -4.57 8.41 -5.83
CA ILE A 50 -4.08 7.04 -5.66
C ILE A 50 -4.61 6.37 -4.38
N ASN A 51 -5.05 7.14 -3.39
CA ASN A 51 -5.71 6.60 -2.20
C ASN A 51 -7.08 5.99 -2.48
N ASP A 52 -7.68 6.26 -3.65
CA ASP A 52 -9.02 5.80 -4.01
C ASP A 52 -10.06 6.20 -2.94
N GLY A 53 -10.15 7.51 -2.72
CA GLY A 53 -11.07 8.07 -1.73
C GLY A 53 -10.52 8.03 -0.32
N ASN A 54 -11.07 7.20 0.54
CA ASN A 54 -10.78 7.19 1.97
C ASN A 54 -9.86 6.04 2.41
N CYS A 55 -9.12 5.44 1.51
CA CYS A 55 -8.27 4.32 1.86
C CYS A 55 -7.03 4.80 2.61
N TYR A 56 -6.80 4.24 3.79
CA TYR A 56 -5.54 4.37 4.50
C TYR A 56 -4.57 3.36 3.94
N CYS A 57 -3.29 3.73 3.88
CA CYS A 57 -2.29 3.00 3.13
C CYS A 57 -1.09 2.61 3.98
N VAL A 58 -0.45 1.52 3.59
CA VAL A 58 0.91 1.18 4.04
C VAL A 58 1.82 1.28 2.84
N LEU A 59 2.79 2.19 2.89
CA LEU A 59 3.83 2.32 1.87
C LEU A 59 5.01 1.45 2.26
N ILE A 60 5.51 0.66 1.31
CA ILE A 60 6.58 -0.30 1.54
C ILE A 60 7.80 0.10 0.72
N GLY A 61 8.96 0.19 1.37
CA GLY A 61 10.21 0.52 0.73
C GLY A 61 11.40 -0.23 1.29
N PHE A 62 12.56 0.02 0.69
CA PHE A 62 13.84 -0.51 1.14
C PHE A 62 14.87 0.61 1.22
N VAL A 63 15.62 0.64 2.32
CA VAL A 63 16.73 1.55 2.54
C VAL A 63 17.91 0.76 3.05
N ALA A 64 19.06 0.85 2.38
CA ALA A 64 20.29 0.16 2.79
C ALA A 64 20.09 -1.33 3.07
N GLY A 65 19.27 -2.00 2.25
CA GLY A 65 19.03 -3.44 2.36
C GLY A 65 18.02 -3.85 3.44
N ALA A 66 17.36 -2.90 4.10
CA ALA A 66 16.38 -3.17 5.13
C ALA A 66 14.98 -2.66 4.72
N PRO A 67 13.91 -3.37 5.06
CA PRO A 67 12.56 -2.91 4.77
C PRO A 67 12.21 -1.69 5.63
N GLU A 68 11.38 -0.82 5.05
CA GLU A 68 10.88 0.38 5.69
C GLU A 68 9.40 0.52 5.35
N PHE A 69 8.60 0.91 6.33
CA PHE A 69 7.16 1.03 6.18
C PHE A 69 6.70 2.41 6.63
N TYR A 70 5.69 2.94 5.93
CA TYR A 70 4.98 4.13 6.39
C TYR A 70 3.50 3.79 6.46
N LEU A 71 2.86 4.16 7.55
CA LEU A 71 1.41 4.05 7.71
C LEU A 71 0.81 5.44 7.64
N GLY A 72 -0.08 5.67 6.69
CA GLY A 72 -0.68 6.99 6.48
C GLY A 72 -1.46 7.08 5.19
N GLU A 73 -1.27 8.16 4.47
CA GLU A 73 -1.98 8.43 3.23
C GLU A 73 -1.08 9.17 2.23
N PHE A 74 -1.43 9.06 0.95
CA PHE A 74 -0.80 9.86 -0.11
C PHE A 74 -1.47 11.23 -0.22
N PHE A 75 -0.66 12.25 -0.37
CA PHE A 75 -1.08 13.63 -0.60
C PHE A 75 -0.45 14.16 -1.88
N GLN A 76 -0.94 15.27 -2.38
CA GLN A 76 -0.31 15.97 -3.50
C GLN A 76 1.12 16.35 -3.13
N ALA A 77 2.00 16.39 -4.14
CA ALA A 77 3.39 16.79 -3.94
C ALA A 77 3.47 18.15 -3.24
N ASN A 78 4.45 18.32 -2.36
CA ASN A 78 4.68 19.54 -1.59
C ASN A 78 3.60 19.91 -0.56
N THR A 79 2.66 19.01 -0.26
CA THR A 79 1.74 19.22 0.85
C THR A 79 2.52 19.42 2.14
N PRO A 80 2.23 20.47 2.93
CA PRO A 80 2.93 20.68 4.20
C PRO A 80 2.77 19.50 5.14
N VAL A 81 3.86 19.09 5.78
CA VAL A 81 3.85 17.99 6.73
C VAL A 81 3.51 18.54 8.12
N PRO A 82 2.44 18.07 8.78
CA PRO A 82 2.14 18.49 10.14
C PRO A 82 3.28 18.13 11.10
N ASP A 83 3.51 18.94 12.12
CA ASP A 83 4.55 18.70 13.12
C ASP A 83 4.38 17.32 13.77
N GLY A 84 5.48 16.62 13.93
CA GLY A 84 5.51 15.31 14.57
C GLY A 84 5.23 14.12 13.66
N PHE A 85 5.01 14.35 12.35
CA PHE A 85 4.78 13.28 11.40
C PHE A 85 5.95 13.11 10.44
N ASP A 86 6.07 11.88 9.94
CA ASP A 86 7.08 11.50 8.95
C ASP A 86 6.50 11.65 7.54
N HIS A 87 7.38 11.78 6.56
CA HIS A 87 6.95 11.83 5.16
C HIS A 87 7.95 11.17 4.23
N ALA A 88 7.47 10.82 3.05
CA ALA A 88 8.29 10.32 1.95
C ALA A 88 7.79 10.95 0.66
N ASP A 89 8.72 11.43 -0.16
CA ASP A 89 8.40 11.97 -1.48
C ASP A 89 8.66 10.91 -2.55
N LEU A 90 7.66 10.63 -3.38
CA LEU A 90 7.76 9.67 -4.46
C LEU A 90 7.63 10.40 -5.79
N PRO A 91 8.45 10.01 -6.80
CA PRO A 91 8.28 10.52 -8.14
C PRO A 91 7.00 9.96 -8.79
N ALA A 92 6.68 10.42 -9.99
CA ALA A 92 5.65 9.78 -10.80
C ALA A 92 6.04 8.32 -11.05
N MET A 93 5.12 7.40 -10.79
CA MET A 93 5.39 5.95 -10.88
C MET A 93 4.18 5.20 -11.45
N GLU A 94 4.46 4.03 -11.99
CA GLU A 94 3.44 3.06 -12.37
C GLU A 94 3.50 1.86 -11.43
N ALA A 95 2.33 1.28 -11.15
CA ALA A 95 2.22 0.11 -10.31
C ALA A 95 1.25 -0.91 -10.91
N GLY A 96 1.47 -2.18 -10.58
CA GLY A 96 0.51 -3.24 -10.81
C GLY A 96 -0.35 -3.40 -9.57
N LEU A 97 -1.62 -3.00 -9.66
CA LEU A 97 -2.56 -3.10 -8.56
C LEU A 97 -3.31 -4.42 -8.65
N CYS A 98 -3.15 -5.25 -7.62
CA CYS A 98 -3.80 -6.55 -7.53
C CYS A 98 -4.88 -6.52 -6.44
N PHE A 99 -6.02 -7.12 -6.74
CA PHE A 99 -7.11 -7.30 -5.79
C PHE A 99 -7.09 -8.75 -5.33
N ILE A 100 -6.89 -8.97 -4.03
CA ILE A 100 -6.67 -10.29 -3.45
C ILE A 100 -7.83 -10.62 -2.53
N LYS A 101 -8.58 -11.68 -2.87
CA LYS A 101 -9.76 -12.08 -2.13
C LYS A 101 -9.47 -13.30 -1.26
N GLY A 102 -9.85 -13.23 -0.01
CA GLY A 102 -9.70 -14.31 0.96
C GLY A 102 -9.87 -13.79 2.38
N LYS A 103 -9.56 -14.63 3.34
CA LYS A 103 -9.47 -14.20 4.73
C LYS A 103 -8.22 -13.35 4.91
N ALA A 104 -8.23 -12.44 5.88
CA ALA A 104 -7.13 -11.49 6.08
C ALA A 104 -5.77 -12.18 6.14
N GLU A 105 -5.63 -13.21 6.97
CA GLU A 105 -4.37 -13.95 7.12
C GLU A 105 -3.91 -14.61 5.83
N ASP A 106 -4.83 -15.09 5.00
CA ASP A 106 -4.51 -15.71 3.71
C ASP A 106 -4.09 -14.68 2.68
N CYS A 107 -4.71 -13.50 2.67
CA CYS A 107 -4.32 -12.39 1.80
C CYS A 107 -2.89 -11.95 2.10
N TYR A 108 -2.55 -11.72 3.36
CA TYR A 108 -1.19 -11.37 3.77
C TYR A 108 -0.21 -12.52 3.54
N GLY A 109 -0.64 -13.76 3.76
CA GLY A 109 0.16 -14.94 3.44
C GLY A 109 0.56 -15.01 1.97
N LEU A 110 -0.35 -14.62 1.08
CA LEU A 110 -0.07 -14.59 -0.35
C LEU A 110 0.97 -13.50 -0.69
N VAL A 111 0.75 -12.26 -0.24
CA VAL A 111 1.60 -11.14 -0.64
C VAL A 111 2.99 -11.20 -0.03
N PHE A 112 3.13 -11.65 1.21
CA PHE A 112 4.42 -11.70 1.90
C PHE A 112 5.10 -13.06 1.85
N GLY A 113 4.35 -14.14 1.67
CA GLY A 113 4.89 -15.48 1.63
C GLY A 113 5.05 -16.08 0.24
N HIS A 114 4.36 -15.55 -0.77
CA HIS A 114 4.33 -16.10 -2.13
C HIS A 114 4.46 -15.03 -3.22
N PRO A 115 5.56 -14.27 -3.23
CA PRO A 115 5.75 -13.21 -4.24
C PRO A 115 5.77 -13.75 -5.67
N GLU A 116 6.07 -15.04 -5.87
CA GLU A 116 6.04 -15.69 -7.18
C GLU A 116 4.62 -15.76 -7.77
N ILE A 117 3.60 -15.85 -6.92
CA ILE A 117 2.19 -15.83 -7.37
C ILE A 117 1.83 -14.46 -7.90
N LEU A 118 2.21 -13.40 -7.17
CA LEU A 118 2.03 -12.02 -7.61
C LEU A 118 2.75 -11.76 -8.94
N ALA A 119 4.01 -12.16 -9.04
CA ALA A 119 4.81 -11.96 -10.25
C ALA A 119 4.17 -12.63 -11.46
N ALA A 120 3.70 -13.88 -11.31
CA ALA A 120 3.07 -14.63 -12.38
C ALA A 120 1.78 -13.96 -12.85
N GLU A 121 0.98 -13.47 -11.91
CA GLU A 121 -0.30 -12.81 -12.24
C GLU A 121 -0.07 -11.45 -12.93
N LEU A 122 0.93 -10.70 -12.49
CA LEU A 122 1.31 -9.44 -13.15
C LEU A 122 1.78 -9.70 -14.58
N GLU A 123 2.61 -10.73 -14.80
CA GLU A 123 3.09 -11.08 -16.14
C GLU A 123 1.96 -11.45 -17.10
N LYS A 124 0.93 -12.16 -16.62
CA LYS A 124 -0.26 -12.46 -17.43
C LYS A 124 -0.97 -11.19 -17.88
N ASN A 125 -0.84 -10.11 -17.15
CA ASN A 125 -1.47 -8.82 -17.44
C ASN A 125 -0.48 -7.83 -18.11
N GLY A 126 0.63 -8.30 -18.63
CA GLY A 126 1.60 -7.49 -19.36
C GLY A 126 2.47 -6.60 -18.47
N MET A 127 2.61 -6.93 -17.21
CA MET A 127 3.39 -6.17 -16.24
C MET A 127 4.48 -7.03 -15.63
N SER A 128 5.60 -6.42 -15.25
CA SER A 128 6.73 -7.14 -14.65
C SER A 128 7.21 -6.45 -13.40
N MET A 129 7.43 -7.26 -12.35
CA MET A 129 8.06 -6.77 -11.13
C MET A 129 9.54 -6.46 -11.39
N PRO A 130 10.13 -5.44 -10.73
CA PRO A 130 11.57 -5.22 -10.78
C PRO A 130 12.32 -6.45 -10.31
N LYS A 131 13.46 -6.73 -10.95
CA LYS A 131 14.33 -7.89 -10.64
C LYS A 131 15.63 -7.41 -10.02
N GLY A 132 16.24 -8.28 -9.21
CA GLY A 132 17.53 -7.98 -8.57
C GLY A 132 17.35 -7.25 -7.23
N THR A 133 18.20 -6.24 -7.00
CA THR A 133 18.15 -5.45 -5.76
C THR A 133 16.79 -4.77 -5.62
N PRO A 134 16.15 -4.87 -4.45
CA PRO A 134 14.86 -4.20 -4.23
C PRO A 134 14.96 -2.70 -4.53
N PRO A 135 13.96 -2.13 -5.22
CA PRO A 135 13.93 -0.68 -5.47
C PRO A 135 13.67 0.09 -4.18
N ARG A 136 13.90 1.41 -4.19
CA ARG A 136 13.60 2.26 -3.05
C ARG A 136 12.16 2.10 -2.58
N TRP A 137 11.21 2.08 -3.51
CA TRP A 137 9.79 1.87 -3.23
C TRP A 137 9.34 0.57 -3.87
N VAL A 138 8.87 -0.36 -3.03
CA VAL A 138 8.40 -1.68 -3.46
C VAL A 138 6.94 -1.63 -3.89
N GLY A 139 6.11 -0.94 -3.12
CA GLY A 139 4.69 -0.89 -3.38
C GLY A 139 3.91 -0.30 -2.21
N PHE A 140 2.61 -0.53 -2.23
CA PHE A 140 1.73 -0.08 -1.15
C PHE A 140 0.49 -0.95 -1.08
N GLU A 141 -0.15 -0.96 0.07
CA GLU A 141 -1.47 -1.55 0.26
C GLU A 141 -2.47 -0.47 0.67
N ARG A 142 -3.74 -0.68 0.34
CA ARG A 142 -4.85 0.19 0.76
C ARG A 142 -5.77 -0.64 1.63
N ASP A 143 -5.91 -0.26 2.89
CA ASP A 143 -6.55 -1.12 3.89
C ASP A 143 -7.92 -0.63 4.37
N ASN A 144 -8.18 0.66 4.33
CA ASN A 144 -9.43 1.20 4.86
C ASN A 144 -10.53 1.33 3.79
N CYS A 145 -10.60 0.37 2.89
CA CYS A 145 -11.64 0.31 1.87
C CYS A 145 -12.77 -0.58 2.36
N PRO A 146 -14.04 -0.30 2.01
CA PRO A 146 -15.17 -1.14 2.44
C PRO A 146 -14.99 -2.62 2.08
N ARG A 147 -14.40 -2.92 0.94
CA ARG A 147 -14.12 -4.31 0.51
C ARG A 147 -13.11 -5.02 1.42
N TRP A 148 -12.31 -4.29 2.18
CA TRP A 148 -11.41 -4.84 3.19
C TRP A 148 -12.02 -4.81 4.58
N THR A 149 -12.63 -3.68 4.97
CA THR A 149 -13.14 -3.48 6.33
C THR A 149 -14.47 -4.18 6.59
N THR A 150 -15.22 -4.55 5.53
CA THR A 150 -16.52 -5.23 5.64
C THR A 150 -16.46 -6.58 4.93
N PRO A 151 -16.09 -7.66 5.65
CA PRO A 151 -16.07 -9.00 5.05
C PRO A 151 -17.43 -9.40 4.49
N ASP A 152 -17.42 -10.24 3.45
CA ASP A 152 -18.63 -10.80 2.88
C ASP A 152 -19.24 -11.88 3.80
N GLU A 153 -20.34 -12.47 3.36
CA GLU A 153 -21.05 -13.51 4.13
C GLU A 153 -20.21 -14.75 4.45
N ASN A 154 -19.14 -14.99 3.67
CA ASN A 154 -18.21 -16.10 3.88
C ASN A 154 -16.96 -15.68 4.68
N GLY A 155 -16.91 -14.44 5.16
CA GLY A 155 -15.76 -13.90 5.89
C GLY A 155 -14.59 -13.52 5.01
N ASN A 156 -14.78 -13.40 3.69
CA ASN A 156 -13.74 -13.00 2.76
C ASN A 156 -13.66 -11.48 2.65
N GLN A 157 -12.44 -10.99 2.53
CA GLN A 157 -12.10 -9.58 2.32
C GLN A 157 -11.36 -9.45 1.01
N ILE A 158 -11.25 -8.22 0.49
CA ILE A 158 -10.45 -7.93 -0.69
C ILE A 158 -9.38 -6.92 -0.31
N LEU A 159 -8.11 -7.35 -0.41
CA LEU A 159 -6.94 -6.51 -0.19
C LEU A 159 -6.50 -5.88 -1.50
N ASP A 160 -6.32 -4.56 -1.49
CA ASP A 160 -5.67 -3.84 -2.58
C ASP A 160 -4.16 -3.85 -2.33
N TYR A 161 -3.42 -4.51 -3.18
CA TYR A 161 -1.96 -4.56 -3.07
C TYR A 161 -1.31 -4.15 -4.37
N ALA A 162 -0.54 -3.08 -4.35
CA ALA A 162 0.12 -2.53 -5.52
C ALA A 162 1.62 -2.78 -5.45
N VAL A 163 2.20 -3.19 -6.59
CA VAL A 163 3.65 -3.38 -6.74
C VAL A 163 4.15 -2.36 -7.75
N TYR A 164 5.12 -1.53 -7.36
CA TYR A 164 5.73 -0.59 -8.29
C TYR A 164 6.50 -1.33 -9.38
N LEU A 165 6.28 -0.92 -10.62
CA LEU A 165 6.91 -1.52 -11.79
C LEU A 165 8.24 -0.82 -12.08
N GLY A 166 9.16 -1.57 -12.65
CA GLY A 166 10.49 -1.08 -12.94
C GLY A 166 10.58 -0.02 -14.03
#